data_56d87fbe8a88ce73d937d47fcb7258a6
#
_entry.id   56d87fbe8a88ce73d937d47fcb7258a6
#
_cell.length_a   1.000
_cell.length_b   1.000
_cell.length_c   1.000
_cell.angle_alpha   90.00
_cell.angle_beta   90.00
_cell.angle_gamma   90.00
#
_symmetry.space_group_name_H-M   'P 1'
#
loop_
_entity.id
_entity.type
_entity.pdbx_description
1 polymer ?
#
loop_
_entity_poly.entity_id
_entity_poly.type
_entity_poly.pdbx_seq_one_letter_code
_entity_poly.pdbx_strand_id
1 'polypeptide(L)'
;NTLKKVKPDIIINASGILGTNKDDYRKIFDINLMPNWEIVKYYKKINLKKNLLIIIMGSTAYKSGRKNYILYSSSKAALHNLCQGSREYLAGKKITIKLINFGKIYTSMIKKFVRQNSPNVISPAKAALKICKIFDKGI
;
A
#
# COMPACT_ATOMS: atom_id res chain seq x y z
N ASN A 1 7.88 12.32 16.12
CA ASN A 1 7.76 12.01 14.68
C ASN A 1 8.86 11.02 14.33
N THR A 2 8.51 9.73 14.26
CA THR A 2 9.44 8.61 14.09
C THR A 2 10.28 8.75 12.81
N LEU A 3 9.72 9.27 11.71
CA LEU A 3 10.40 9.44 10.43
C LEU A 3 11.57 10.44 10.52
N LYS A 4 11.54 11.41 11.44
CA LYS A 4 12.63 12.34 11.64
C LYS A 4 13.85 11.70 12.31
N LYS A 5 13.62 10.70 13.18
CA LYS A 5 14.69 10.01 13.94
C LYS A 5 15.33 8.87 13.15
N VAL A 6 14.56 8.23 12.29
CA VAL A 6 15.00 7.09 11.48
C VAL A 6 15.29 7.56 10.05
N LYS A 7 16.42 7.16 9.50
CA LYS A 7 16.79 7.40 8.09
C LYS A 7 16.69 6.07 7.33
N PRO A 8 15.47 5.61 7.00
CA PRO A 8 15.27 4.30 6.39
C PRO A 8 15.81 4.29 4.95
N ASP A 9 16.28 3.15 4.50
CA ASP A 9 16.52 2.84 3.10
C ASP A 9 15.25 2.34 2.41
N ILE A 10 14.36 1.74 3.22
CA ILE A 10 13.13 1.14 2.73
C ILE A 10 11.99 1.49 3.69
N ILE A 11 10.86 1.89 3.13
CA ILE A 11 9.59 2.04 3.85
C ILE A 11 8.60 1.08 3.22
N ILE A 12 7.98 0.21 4.04
CA ILE A 12 6.88 -0.64 3.59
C ILE A 12 5.62 -0.21 4.34
N ASN A 13 4.66 0.37 3.62
CA ASN A 13 3.37 0.67 4.20
C ASN A 13 2.36 -0.43 3.86
N ALA A 14 2.05 -1.25 4.86
CA ALA A 14 1.06 -2.32 4.78
C ALA A 14 -0.23 -2.01 5.56
N SER A 15 -0.44 -0.76 5.97
CA SER A 15 -1.66 -0.35 6.66
C SER A 15 -2.88 -0.49 5.75
N GLY A 16 -4.01 -0.90 6.34
CA GLY A 16 -5.26 -0.99 5.63
C GLY A 16 -6.35 -1.71 6.41
N ILE A 17 -7.57 -1.32 6.15
CA ILE A 17 -8.78 -2.00 6.63
C ILE A 17 -9.68 -2.30 5.45
N LEU A 18 -10.45 -3.40 5.54
CA LEU A 18 -11.41 -3.76 4.49
C LEU A 18 -12.60 -2.79 4.51
N GLY A 19 -13.18 -2.59 5.70
CA GLY A 19 -14.41 -1.82 5.85
C GLY A 19 -15.58 -2.45 5.07
N THR A 20 -16.76 -2.09 5.42
CA THR A 20 -18.00 -2.43 4.71
C THR A 20 -18.69 -1.16 4.24
N ASN A 21 -19.80 -1.27 3.50
CA ASN A 21 -20.58 -0.10 3.11
C ASN A 21 -21.30 0.60 4.30
N LYS A 22 -21.26 -0.01 5.49
CA LYS A 22 -21.82 0.56 6.73
C LYS A 22 -20.77 1.34 7.53
N ASP A 23 -19.49 1.22 7.19
CA ASP A 23 -18.42 1.91 7.89
C ASP A 23 -18.31 3.37 7.46
N ASP A 24 -17.80 4.21 8.37
CA ASP A 24 -17.48 5.59 8.05
C ASP A 24 -16.41 5.65 6.95
N TYR A 25 -16.71 6.31 5.84
CA TYR A 25 -15.80 6.50 4.73
C TYR A 25 -14.50 7.20 5.16
N ARG A 26 -14.59 8.15 6.12
CA ARG A 26 -13.41 8.86 6.63
C ARG A 26 -12.41 7.88 7.21
N LYS A 27 -12.85 6.99 8.08
CA LYS A 27 -11.99 5.95 8.68
C LYS A 27 -11.31 5.08 7.63
N ILE A 28 -12.04 4.70 6.57
CA ILE A 28 -11.48 3.86 5.50
C ILE A 28 -10.39 4.63 4.73
N PHE A 29 -10.65 5.88 4.36
CA PHE A 29 -9.69 6.68 3.62
C PHE A 29 -8.51 7.12 4.49
N ASP A 30 -8.76 7.48 5.75
CA ASP A 30 -7.72 7.88 6.71
C ASP A 30 -6.71 6.76 6.98
N ILE A 31 -7.13 5.49 6.92
CA ILE A 31 -6.24 4.35 7.13
C ILE A 31 -5.64 3.86 5.80
N ASN A 32 -6.44 3.77 4.73
CA ASN A 32 -6.00 3.15 3.49
C ASN A 32 -5.22 4.10 2.57
N LEU A 33 -5.48 5.41 2.64
CA LEU A 33 -4.93 6.40 1.70
C LEU A 33 -4.02 7.42 2.38
N MET A 34 -4.51 8.10 3.42
CA MET A 34 -3.82 9.27 3.98
C MET A 34 -2.42 9.03 4.49
N PRO A 35 -2.06 7.89 5.14
CA PRO A 35 -0.69 7.65 5.57
C PRO A 35 0.32 7.65 4.42
N ASN A 36 -0.09 7.19 3.23
CA ASN A 36 0.77 7.21 2.04
C ASN A 36 1.01 8.64 1.54
N TRP A 37 -0.03 9.47 1.56
CA TRP A 37 0.09 10.89 1.22
C TRP A 37 1.00 11.63 2.21
N GLU A 38 0.88 11.35 3.51
CA GLU A 38 1.76 11.97 4.54
C GLU A 38 3.23 11.57 4.35
N ILE A 39 3.51 10.32 3.99
CA ILE A 39 4.86 9.87 3.63
C ILE A 39 5.38 10.67 2.43
N VAL A 40 4.61 10.78 1.37
CA VAL A 40 4.98 11.52 0.14
C VAL A 40 5.27 12.99 0.44
N LYS A 41 4.36 13.67 1.17
CA LYS A 41 4.55 15.07 1.59
C LYS A 41 5.81 15.28 2.41
N TYR A 42 6.07 14.37 3.34
CA TYR A 42 7.26 14.45 4.18
C TYR A 42 8.52 14.37 3.34
N TYR A 43 8.65 13.35 2.50
CA TYR A 43 9.86 13.13 1.71
C TYR A 43 10.03 14.11 0.54
N LYS A 44 8.98 14.77 0.06
CA LYS A 44 9.12 15.88 -0.89
C LYS A 44 10.01 17.02 -0.33
N LYS A 45 9.92 17.27 0.98
CA LYS A 45 10.65 18.32 1.69
C LYS A 45 12.07 17.92 2.07
N ILE A 46 12.42 16.62 1.98
CA ILE A 46 13.71 16.11 2.44
C ILE A 46 14.67 15.96 1.26
N ASN A 47 15.90 16.42 1.45
CA ASN A 47 17.00 16.12 0.54
C ASN A 47 17.73 14.86 1.03
N LEU A 48 17.48 13.75 0.35
CA LEU A 48 18.07 12.47 0.68
C LEU A 48 19.49 12.37 0.13
N LYS A 49 20.44 11.92 0.99
CA LYS A 49 21.80 11.61 0.58
C LYS A 49 21.89 10.28 -0.16
N LYS A 50 21.03 9.31 0.17
CA LYS A 50 20.95 7.96 -0.39
C LYS A 50 19.56 7.68 -0.95
N ASN A 51 19.44 6.63 -1.77
CA ASN A 51 18.18 6.21 -2.33
C ASN A 51 17.21 5.71 -1.24
N LEU A 52 15.93 6.00 -1.41
CA LEU A 52 14.83 5.52 -0.58
C LEU A 52 13.83 4.75 -1.45
N LEU A 53 13.53 3.52 -1.07
CA LEU A 53 12.46 2.74 -1.67
C LEU A 53 11.21 2.81 -0.78
N ILE A 54 10.09 3.25 -1.35
CA ILE A 54 8.78 3.24 -0.69
C ILE A 54 7.92 2.17 -1.36
N ILE A 55 7.54 1.14 -0.61
CA ILE A 55 6.63 0.08 -1.06
C ILE A 55 5.28 0.31 -0.40
N ILE A 56 4.26 0.40 -1.23
CA ILE A 56 2.88 0.60 -0.81
C ILE A 56 2.07 -0.65 -1.17
N MET A 57 1.32 -1.15 -0.18
CA MET A 57 0.49 -2.33 -0.36
C MET A 57 -0.88 -1.94 -0.95
N GLY A 58 -1.00 -2.17 -2.24
CA GLY A 58 -2.26 -2.03 -2.95
C GLY A 58 -3.16 -3.27 -2.86
N SER A 59 -4.13 -3.33 -3.75
CA SER A 59 -5.05 -4.45 -3.87
C SER A 59 -5.57 -4.54 -5.29
N THR A 60 -5.82 -5.75 -5.79
CA THR A 60 -6.51 -5.96 -7.08
C THR A 60 -7.93 -5.38 -7.11
N ALA A 61 -8.49 -5.02 -5.94
CA ALA A 61 -9.77 -4.34 -5.83
C ALA A 61 -9.81 -2.95 -6.47
N TYR A 62 -8.65 -2.35 -6.78
CA TYR A 62 -8.59 -1.06 -7.49
C TYR A 62 -9.16 -1.12 -8.90
N LYS A 63 -9.19 -2.31 -9.52
CA LYS A 63 -9.60 -2.49 -10.92
C LYS A 63 -11.10 -2.38 -11.15
N SER A 64 -11.90 -2.66 -10.11
CA SER A 64 -13.37 -2.65 -10.22
C SER A 64 -14.03 -2.51 -8.85
N GLY A 65 -15.15 -1.80 -8.80
CA GLY A 65 -15.98 -1.68 -7.61
C GLY A 65 -16.46 -3.05 -7.10
N ARG A 66 -16.57 -3.20 -5.79
CA ARG A 66 -17.03 -4.42 -5.14
C ARG A 66 -18.33 -4.15 -4.39
N LYS A 67 -19.42 -4.83 -4.78
CA LYS A 67 -20.78 -4.63 -4.25
C LYS A 67 -20.83 -4.45 -2.72
N ASN A 68 -20.11 -5.28 -1.97
CA ASN A 68 -20.15 -5.25 -0.50
C ASN A 68 -19.02 -4.39 0.12
N TYR A 69 -18.13 -3.82 -0.68
CA TYR A 69 -16.92 -3.12 -0.25
C TYR A 69 -16.62 -1.94 -1.17
N ILE A 70 -17.65 -1.14 -1.47
CA ILE A 70 -17.55 0.00 -2.40
C ILE A 70 -16.46 0.96 -1.91
N LEU A 71 -16.52 1.39 -0.65
CA LEU A 71 -15.56 2.34 -0.08
C LEU A 71 -14.13 1.79 -0.05
N TYR A 72 -13.98 0.50 0.24
CA TYR A 72 -12.66 -0.15 0.18
C TYR A 72 -12.08 -0.13 -1.23
N SER A 73 -12.84 -0.58 -2.22
CA SER A 73 -12.37 -0.60 -3.61
C SER A 73 -12.08 0.81 -4.13
N SER A 74 -12.90 1.79 -3.76
CA SER A 74 -12.67 3.21 -4.08
C SER A 74 -11.39 3.73 -3.43
N SER A 75 -11.14 3.41 -2.15
CA SER A 75 -9.89 3.80 -1.47
C SER A 75 -8.65 3.18 -2.12
N LYS A 76 -8.75 1.93 -2.62
CA LYS A 76 -7.64 1.27 -3.32
C LYS A 76 -7.44 1.79 -4.74
N ALA A 77 -8.49 2.26 -5.42
CA ALA A 77 -8.38 2.97 -6.69
C ALA A 77 -7.73 4.35 -6.50
N ALA A 78 -8.16 5.10 -5.48
CA ALA A 78 -7.55 6.36 -5.10
C ALA A 78 -6.06 6.19 -4.75
N LEU A 79 -5.70 5.12 -4.02
CA LEU A 79 -4.32 4.79 -3.68
C LEU A 79 -3.48 4.49 -4.93
N HIS A 80 -4.05 3.79 -5.91
CA HIS A 80 -3.38 3.51 -7.18
C HIS A 80 -3.04 4.81 -7.91
N ASN A 81 -4.01 5.72 -8.02
CA ASN A 81 -3.83 7.04 -8.64
C ASN A 81 -2.84 7.91 -7.84
N LEU A 82 -2.96 7.93 -6.50
CA LEU A 82 -2.01 8.63 -5.63
C LEU A 82 -0.57 8.20 -5.93
N CYS A 83 -0.31 6.89 -6.08
CA CYS A 83 1.03 6.40 -6.36
C CYS A 83 1.55 6.83 -7.74
N GLN A 84 0.69 6.95 -8.74
CA GLN A 84 1.07 7.47 -10.06
C GLN A 84 1.50 8.94 -9.94
N GLY A 85 0.64 9.82 -9.45
CA GLY A 85 0.96 11.23 -9.27
C GLY A 85 2.14 11.49 -8.33
N SER A 86 2.32 10.63 -7.31
CA SER A 86 3.47 10.73 -6.40
C SER A 86 4.81 10.50 -7.08
N ARG A 87 4.89 9.63 -8.07
CA ARG A 87 6.13 9.42 -8.85
C ARG A 87 6.51 10.69 -9.61
N GLU A 88 5.56 11.35 -10.23
CA GLU A 88 5.76 12.63 -10.93
C GLU A 88 6.09 13.75 -9.93
N TYR A 89 5.34 13.83 -8.83
CA TYR A 89 5.55 14.83 -7.79
C TYR A 89 6.93 14.74 -7.13
N LEU A 90 7.49 13.53 -7.01
CA LEU A 90 8.82 13.27 -6.45
C LEU A 90 9.90 13.14 -7.52
N ALA A 91 9.62 13.45 -8.78
CA ALA A 91 10.62 13.39 -9.84
C ALA A 91 11.86 14.23 -9.48
N GLY A 92 13.03 13.72 -9.81
CA GLY A 92 14.32 14.33 -9.45
C GLY A 92 14.79 14.07 -8.00
N LYS A 93 13.98 13.42 -7.15
CA LYS A 93 14.39 12.97 -5.83
C LYS A 93 14.98 11.55 -5.90
N LYS A 94 15.85 11.23 -4.95
CA LYS A 94 16.37 9.86 -4.76
C LYS A 94 15.33 8.94 -4.11
N ILE A 95 14.12 8.88 -4.70
CA ILE A 95 12.96 8.15 -4.15
C ILE A 95 12.33 7.31 -5.24
N THR A 96 12.18 6.02 -4.97
CA THR A 96 11.43 5.09 -5.82
C THR A 96 10.15 4.67 -5.12
N ILE A 97 8.99 4.80 -5.77
CA ILE A 97 7.70 4.32 -5.26
C ILE A 97 7.28 3.08 -6.05
N LYS A 98 7.09 1.97 -5.35
CA LYS A 98 6.53 0.73 -5.89
C LYS A 98 5.18 0.43 -5.21
N LEU A 99 4.13 0.34 -6.01
CA LEU A 99 2.81 -0.13 -5.58
C LEU A 99 2.68 -1.61 -5.94
N ILE A 100 2.40 -2.45 -4.95
CA ILE A 100 2.22 -3.89 -5.14
C ILE A 100 0.76 -4.24 -4.90
N ASN A 101 0.06 -4.62 -5.96
CA ASN A 101 -1.35 -5.00 -5.89
C ASN A 101 -1.47 -6.51 -5.66
N PHE A 102 -1.80 -6.88 -4.43
CA PHE A 102 -2.11 -8.26 -4.09
C PHE A 102 -3.60 -8.58 -4.31
N GLY A 103 -3.85 -9.84 -4.63
CA GLY A 103 -5.17 -10.45 -4.52
C GLY A 103 -5.50 -10.76 -3.05
N LYS A 104 -6.05 -11.94 -2.80
CA LYS A 104 -6.42 -12.37 -1.44
C LYS A 104 -5.20 -12.91 -0.70
N ILE A 105 -4.84 -12.26 0.41
CA ILE A 105 -3.83 -12.75 1.36
C ILE A 105 -4.57 -13.23 2.62
N TYR A 106 -4.37 -14.48 3.03
CA TYR A 106 -5.05 -15.08 4.18
C TYR A 106 -4.60 -14.44 5.50
N THR A 107 -5.24 -13.33 5.85
CA THR A 107 -5.01 -12.52 7.05
C THR A 107 -6.29 -12.46 7.91
N SER A 108 -6.20 -11.91 9.11
CA SER A 108 -7.36 -11.65 9.96
C SER A 108 -8.45 -10.84 9.22
N MET A 109 -8.07 -9.98 8.30
CA MET A 109 -8.98 -9.16 7.50
C MET A 109 -9.95 -9.98 6.66
N ILE A 110 -9.51 -11.09 6.06
CA ILE A 110 -10.31 -11.84 5.09
C ILE A 110 -10.65 -13.27 5.52
N LYS A 111 -10.05 -13.80 6.61
CA LYS A 111 -10.30 -15.19 7.05
C LYS A 111 -11.77 -15.52 7.32
N LYS A 112 -12.60 -14.49 7.61
CA LYS A 112 -14.06 -14.65 7.79
C LYS A 112 -14.80 -14.92 6.47
N PHE A 113 -14.19 -14.63 5.33
CA PHE A 113 -14.82 -14.67 4.01
C PHE A 113 -14.23 -15.72 3.08
N VAL A 114 -13.05 -16.24 3.39
CA VAL A 114 -12.35 -17.21 2.55
C VAL A 114 -11.67 -18.27 3.41
N ARG A 115 -11.58 -19.48 2.88
CA ARG A 115 -10.77 -20.56 3.47
C ARG A 115 -9.31 -20.39 3.01
N GLN A 116 -8.36 -20.83 3.84
CA GLN A 116 -6.93 -20.72 3.56
C GLN A 116 -6.53 -21.37 2.22
N ASN A 117 -7.11 -22.52 1.92
CA ASN A 117 -6.82 -23.31 0.72
C ASN A 117 -7.73 -22.94 -0.48
N SER A 118 -8.47 -21.83 -0.40
CA SER A 118 -9.30 -21.39 -1.53
C SER A 118 -8.43 -20.97 -2.71
N PRO A 119 -8.87 -21.17 -3.96
CA PRO A 119 -8.14 -20.71 -5.13
C PRO A 119 -7.79 -19.23 -5.06
N ASN A 120 -6.58 -18.89 -5.51
CA ASN A 120 -6.07 -17.51 -5.54
C ASN A 120 -5.91 -16.83 -4.16
N VAL A 121 -5.88 -17.61 -3.08
CA VAL A 121 -5.51 -17.15 -1.74
C VAL A 121 -4.07 -17.53 -1.45
N ILE A 122 -3.26 -16.57 -1.03
CA ILE A 122 -1.87 -16.80 -0.65
C ILE A 122 -1.67 -16.56 0.84
N SER A 123 -0.67 -17.21 1.43
CA SER A 123 -0.28 -16.94 2.81
C SER A 123 0.44 -15.59 2.95
N PRO A 124 0.46 -14.97 4.14
CA PRO A 124 1.27 -13.78 4.41
C PRO A 124 2.75 -14.00 4.10
N ALA A 125 3.30 -15.18 4.44
CA ALA A 125 4.70 -15.53 4.14
C ALA A 125 4.96 -15.52 2.63
N LYS A 126 4.08 -16.10 1.81
CA LYS A 126 4.20 -16.07 0.35
C LYS A 126 4.09 -14.64 -0.22
N ALA A 127 3.26 -13.79 0.40
CA ALA A 127 3.19 -12.38 0.03
C ALA A 127 4.50 -11.64 0.37
N ALA A 128 5.06 -11.87 1.56
CA ALA A 128 6.33 -11.31 2.00
C ALA A 128 7.48 -11.72 1.05
N LEU A 129 7.59 -13.00 0.70
CA LEU A 129 8.59 -13.48 -0.26
C LEU A 129 8.48 -12.78 -1.63
N LYS A 130 7.26 -12.46 -2.09
CA LYS A 130 7.08 -11.68 -3.32
C LYS A 130 7.61 -10.26 -3.19
N ILE A 131 7.53 -9.66 -2.01
CA ILE A 131 8.10 -8.34 -1.74
C ILE A 131 9.62 -8.42 -1.72
N CYS A 132 10.20 -9.43 -1.03
CA CYS A 132 11.65 -9.62 -0.97
C CYS A 132 12.28 -9.74 -2.36
N LYS A 133 11.66 -10.46 -3.28
CA LYS A 133 12.12 -10.57 -4.69
C LYS A 133 12.19 -9.24 -5.45
N ILE A 134 11.58 -8.18 -4.93
CA ILE A 134 11.71 -6.83 -5.51
C ILE A 134 13.08 -6.23 -5.16
N PHE A 135 13.61 -6.57 -3.99
CA PHE A 135 14.95 -6.13 -3.56
C PHE A 135 16.05 -6.84 -4.35
N ASP A 136 15.87 -8.14 -4.63
CA ASP A 136 16.86 -8.96 -5.36
C ASP A 136 17.08 -8.49 -6.81
N LYS A 137 16.12 -7.75 -7.37
CA LYS A 137 16.19 -7.24 -8.75
C LYS A 137 16.86 -5.88 -8.90
N GLY A 138 17.49 -5.40 -7.84
CA GLY A 138 18.14 -4.08 -7.78
C GLY A 138 17.14 -2.93 -7.61
N ILE A 139 17.49 -2.00 -6.77
CA ILE A 139 16.76 -0.72 -6.61
C ILE A 139 17.31 0.27 -7.63
#